data_1419c3cf6542d1bdd15f26afa5dcbd89
#
_entry.id   1419c3cf6542d1bdd15f26afa5dcbd89
#
_cell.length_a   1.000
_cell.length_b   1.000
_cell.length_c   1.000
_cell.angle_alpha   90.00
_cell.angle_beta   90.00
_cell.angle_gamma   90.00
#
_symmetry.space_group_name_H-M   'P 1'
#
loop_
_entity.id
_entity.type
_entity.pdbx_description
1 polymer ?
#
loop_
_entity_poly.entity_id
_entity_poly.type
_entity_poly.pdbx_seq_one_letter_code
_entity_poly.pdbx_strand_id
1 'polypeptide(L)'
;PVDKRHFEDMWQADLLPFRQLCVQELAGIMPAHIVYEQCDELPAGFSPYWIKEILRDRLGFQGAILSDDLSMEGAAIIGSSLDRAEAALSAGCDMVLVCNKPESVVEVIDGLKIDDDPLRHMRLVRLHGRHAINRDELMASQQWKETAKAVLSYTPDPELELDLT
;
A
#
# COMPACT_ATOMS: atom_id res chain seq x y z
N PRO A 1 0.76 -15.43 1.61
CA PRO A 1 2.11 -15.70 2.14
C PRO A 1 2.11 -15.62 3.67
N VAL A 2 3.02 -16.39 4.31
CA VAL A 2 3.17 -16.42 5.77
C VAL A 2 4.62 -16.18 6.12
N ASP A 3 4.86 -15.24 7.05
CA ASP A 3 6.16 -14.98 7.67
C ASP A 3 6.14 -15.51 9.11
N LYS A 4 7.16 -16.30 9.48
CA LYS A 4 7.25 -16.97 10.78
C LYS A 4 8.20 -16.31 11.78
N ARG A 5 8.80 -15.20 11.38
CA ARG A 5 9.76 -14.46 12.22
C ARG A 5 9.06 -13.79 13.40
N HIS A 6 9.81 -13.60 14.47
CA HIS A 6 9.33 -12.85 15.62
C HIS A 6 9.31 -11.35 15.34
N PHE A 7 8.41 -10.63 16.01
CA PHE A 7 8.27 -9.19 15.86
C PHE A 7 9.60 -8.44 16.08
N GLU A 8 10.38 -8.84 17.09
CA GLU A 8 11.63 -8.16 17.41
C GLU A 8 12.68 -8.26 16.29
N ASP A 9 12.74 -9.37 15.57
CA ASP A 9 13.65 -9.53 14.43
C ASP A 9 13.27 -8.55 13.30
N MET A 10 11.98 -8.44 12.99
CA MET A 10 11.46 -7.49 12.01
C MET A 10 11.63 -6.04 12.48
N TRP A 11 11.45 -5.78 13.78
CA TRP A 11 11.59 -4.44 14.36
C TRP A 11 13.01 -3.89 14.21
N GLN A 12 14.01 -4.73 14.35
CA GLN A 12 15.42 -4.36 14.27
C GLN A 12 15.94 -4.22 12.82
N ALA A 13 15.30 -4.88 11.87
CA ALA A 13 15.73 -4.93 10.46
C ALA A 13 14.68 -4.34 9.52
N ASP A 14 13.61 -5.09 9.23
CA ASP A 14 12.66 -4.76 8.16
C ASP A 14 11.84 -3.49 8.44
N LEU A 15 11.50 -3.23 9.70
CA LEU A 15 10.74 -2.05 10.10
C LEU A 15 11.60 -0.79 10.31
N LEU A 16 12.93 -0.93 10.29
CA LEU A 16 13.83 0.20 10.49
C LEU A 16 13.65 1.33 9.44
N PRO A 17 13.59 1.05 8.12
CA PRO A 17 13.33 2.09 7.12
C PRO A 17 11.95 2.76 7.31
N PHE A 18 10.92 2.01 7.66
CA PHE A 18 9.59 2.58 7.93
C PHE A 18 9.60 3.51 9.14
N ARG A 19 10.31 3.16 10.21
CA ARG A 19 10.49 4.04 11.38
C ARG A 19 11.12 5.37 10.99
N GLN A 20 12.14 5.34 10.13
CA GLN A 20 12.81 6.55 9.66
C GLN A 20 11.93 7.38 8.72
N LEU A 21 11.22 6.73 7.79
CA LEU A 21 10.34 7.40 6.84
C LEU A 21 9.09 8.00 7.50
N CYS A 22 8.54 7.36 8.53
CA CYS A 22 7.39 7.91 9.26
C CYS A 22 7.74 9.24 9.94
N VAL A 23 8.96 9.38 10.48
CA VAL A 23 9.43 10.66 11.06
C VAL A 23 9.59 11.74 9.99
N GLN A 24 9.84 11.37 8.72
CA GLN A 24 9.98 12.29 7.59
C GLN A 24 8.65 12.63 6.88
N GLU A 25 7.53 12.43 7.55
CA GLU A 25 6.19 12.73 7.02
C GLU A 25 5.83 11.97 5.71
N LEU A 26 6.14 10.68 5.67
CA LEU A 26 5.74 9.82 4.55
C LEU A 26 4.23 9.97 4.26
N ALA A 27 3.87 10.21 3.00
CA ALA A 27 2.51 10.55 2.61
C ALA A 27 1.55 9.36 2.64
N GLY A 28 2.02 8.16 2.30
CA GLY A 28 1.21 6.95 2.26
C GLY A 28 2.00 5.68 2.54
N ILE A 29 1.34 4.67 3.11
CA ILE A 29 1.85 3.31 3.32
C ILE A 29 0.82 2.31 2.80
N MET A 30 1.30 1.21 2.22
CA MET A 30 0.51 0.10 1.74
C MET A 30 0.96 -1.19 2.44
N PRO A 31 0.18 -1.73 3.40
CA PRO A 31 0.48 -3.01 4.04
C PRO A 31 0.20 -4.16 3.06
N ALA A 32 1.12 -5.13 2.99
CA ALA A 32 0.98 -6.29 2.12
C ALA A 32 0.00 -7.33 2.67
N HIS A 33 -0.53 -8.22 1.79
CA HIS A 33 -1.33 -9.37 2.19
C HIS A 33 -0.45 -10.53 2.71
N ILE A 34 0.32 -10.25 3.78
CA ILE A 34 1.21 -11.21 4.44
C ILE A 34 0.71 -11.45 5.86
N VAL A 35 0.60 -12.71 6.26
CA VAL A 35 0.34 -13.12 7.63
C VAL A 35 1.68 -13.25 8.37
N TYR A 36 1.86 -12.50 9.44
CA TYR A 36 2.99 -12.61 10.35
C TYR A 36 2.55 -13.42 11.56
N GLU A 37 2.61 -14.74 11.45
CA GLU A 37 1.92 -15.68 12.35
C GLU A 37 2.34 -15.58 13.84
N GLN A 38 3.53 -15.01 14.12
CA GLN A 38 3.99 -14.74 15.48
C GLN A 38 3.43 -13.43 16.06
N CYS A 39 2.65 -12.68 15.27
CA CYS A 39 2.12 -11.38 15.64
C CYS A 39 0.59 -11.33 15.54
N ASP A 40 0.02 -11.79 14.43
CA ASP A 40 -1.42 -11.81 14.19
C ASP A 40 -1.78 -12.90 13.17
N GLU A 41 -2.99 -13.45 13.29
CA GLU A 41 -3.53 -14.45 12.37
C GLU A 41 -4.02 -13.84 11.05
N LEU A 42 -4.28 -12.53 11.01
CA LEU A 42 -4.75 -11.82 9.82
C LEU A 42 -3.59 -11.30 8.97
N PRO A 43 -3.76 -11.23 7.64
CA PRO A 43 -2.82 -10.49 6.79
C PRO A 43 -2.70 -9.02 7.24
N ALA A 44 -1.51 -8.44 7.16
CA ALA A 44 -1.23 -7.12 7.72
C ALA A 44 -2.21 -6.02 7.28
N GLY A 45 -2.67 -6.04 6.01
CA GLY A 45 -3.67 -5.09 5.50
C GLY A 45 -5.08 -5.22 6.10
N PHE A 46 -5.37 -6.30 6.81
CA PHE A 46 -6.65 -6.56 7.49
C PHE A 46 -6.52 -6.65 9.01
N SER A 47 -5.33 -6.40 9.54
CA SER A 47 -4.99 -6.54 10.95
C SER A 47 -5.05 -5.21 11.69
N PRO A 48 -5.98 -5.00 12.64
CA PRO A 48 -5.95 -3.85 13.54
C PRO A 48 -4.64 -3.74 14.32
N TYR A 49 -4.01 -4.87 14.67
CA TYR A 49 -2.72 -4.89 15.35
C TYR A 49 -1.66 -4.18 14.49
N TRP A 50 -1.51 -4.59 13.20
CA TRP A 50 -0.52 -3.97 12.32
C TRP A 50 -0.84 -2.52 11.99
N ILE A 51 -2.11 -2.21 11.72
CA ILE A 51 -2.53 -0.89 11.24
C ILE A 51 -2.64 0.12 12.37
N LYS A 52 -3.31 -0.23 13.47
CA LYS A 52 -3.53 0.71 14.59
C LYS A 52 -2.36 0.69 15.56
N GLU A 53 -2.04 -0.47 16.15
CA GLU A 53 -1.03 -0.52 17.21
C GLU A 53 0.39 -0.31 16.67
N ILE A 54 0.76 -0.93 15.55
CA ILE A 54 2.12 -0.78 15.03
C ILE A 54 2.27 0.48 14.19
N LEU A 55 1.48 0.67 13.12
CA LEU A 55 1.67 1.82 12.22
C LEU A 55 1.25 3.13 12.88
N ARG A 56 0.03 3.21 13.45
CA ARG A 56 -0.47 4.46 14.01
C ARG A 56 0.19 4.81 15.33
N ASP A 57 0.19 3.89 16.27
CA ASP A 57 0.60 4.18 17.65
C ASP A 57 2.12 4.07 17.82
N ARG A 58 2.73 2.93 17.47
CA ARG A 58 4.15 2.67 17.74
C ARG A 58 5.09 3.38 16.76
N LEU A 59 4.74 3.45 15.47
CA LEU A 59 5.51 4.18 14.44
C LEU A 59 5.09 5.65 14.30
N GLY A 60 3.95 6.05 14.86
CA GLY A 60 3.44 7.43 14.80
C GLY A 60 3.03 7.86 13.39
N PHE A 61 2.72 6.93 12.48
CA PHE A 61 2.40 7.24 11.10
C PHE A 61 1.09 8.03 10.97
N GLN A 62 1.14 9.21 10.38
CA GLN A 62 0.00 10.12 10.21
C GLN A 62 -0.46 10.29 8.74
N GLY A 63 0.20 9.61 7.80
CA GLY A 63 -0.18 9.62 6.38
C GLY A 63 -1.36 8.69 6.07
N ALA A 64 -1.73 8.59 4.80
CA ALA A 64 -2.78 7.69 4.34
C ALA A 64 -2.33 6.22 4.34
N ILE A 65 -3.18 5.32 4.79
CA ILE A 65 -2.98 3.87 4.65
C ILE A 65 -3.90 3.38 3.54
N LEU A 66 -3.28 2.85 2.47
CA LEU A 66 -3.97 2.27 1.34
C LEU A 66 -3.92 0.74 1.47
N SER A 67 -5.02 0.04 1.21
CA SER A 67 -4.91 -1.43 1.11
C SER A 67 -3.99 -1.80 -0.05
N ASP A 68 -3.36 -2.96 0.00
CA ASP A 68 -2.89 -3.62 -1.21
C ASP A 68 -4.09 -4.03 -2.08
N ASP A 69 -3.87 -4.45 -3.33
CA ASP A 69 -4.94 -4.81 -4.26
C ASP A 69 -5.81 -5.95 -3.69
N LEU A 70 -7.07 -5.61 -3.40
CA LEU A 70 -8.04 -6.55 -2.84
C LEU A 70 -8.42 -7.68 -3.81
N SER A 71 -8.08 -7.56 -5.10
CA SER A 71 -8.29 -8.62 -6.09
C SER A 71 -7.24 -9.74 -6.04
N MET A 72 -6.15 -9.54 -5.29
CA MET A 72 -5.07 -10.52 -5.13
C MET A 72 -5.51 -11.76 -4.36
N GLU A 73 -4.91 -12.91 -4.70
CA GLU A 73 -5.16 -14.18 -4.02
C GLU A 73 -4.83 -14.14 -2.53
N GLY A 74 -3.82 -13.36 -2.13
CA GLY A 74 -3.46 -13.18 -0.73
C GLY A 74 -4.56 -12.55 0.15
N ALA A 75 -5.52 -11.84 -0.46
CA ALA A 75 -6.70 -11.29 0.20
C ALA A 75 -7.88 -12.28 0.27
N ALA A 76 -7.85 -13.38 -0.50
CA ALA A 76 -8.99 -14.29 -0.68
C ALA A 76 -9.45 -14.96 0.61
N ILE A 77 -8.58 -15.09 1.61
CA ILE A 77 -8.89 -15.65 2.93
C ILE A 77 -10.01 -14.89 3.66
N ILE A 78 -10.22 -13.60 3.34
CA ILE A 78 -11.21 -12.75 4.01
C ILE A 78 -12.63 -13.00 3.46
N GLY A 79 -12.78 -13.33 2.17
CA GLY A 79 -14.09 -13.58 1.55
C GLY A 79 -14.27 -12.87 0.20
N SER A 80 -15.50 -12.35 -0.05
CA SER A 80 -15.86 -11.59 -1.25
C SER A 80 -15.09 -10.28 -1.37
N SER A 81 -15.16 -9.60 -2.51
CA SER A 81 -14.52 -8.29 -2.69
C SER A 81 -15.07 -7.24 -1.72
N LEU A 82 -16.36 -7.31 -1.43
CA LEU A 82 -17.00 -6.44 -0.44
C LEU A 82 -16.49 -6.73 0.97
N ASP A 83 -16.44 -8.01 1.39
CA ASP A 83 -15.93 -8.41 2.72
C ASP A 83 -14.48 -7.90 2.92
N ARG A 84 -13.65 -8.00 1.88
CA ARG A 84 -12.26 -7.52 1.91
C ARG A 84 -12.18 -6.00 2.08
N ALA A 85 -13.04 -5.25 1.37
CA ALA A 85 -13.08 -3.80 1.48
C ALA A 85 -13.52 -3.36 2.88
N GLU A 86 -14.57 -3.98 3.43
CA GLU A 86 -15.05 -3.72 4.79
C GLU A 86 -14.00 -4.06 5.84
N ALA A 87 -13.34 -5.23 5.71
CA ALA A 87 -12.29 -5.65 6.62
C ALA A 87 -11.08 -4.69 6.62
N ALA A 88 -10.60 -4.26 5.44
CA ALA A 88 -9.50 -3.33 5.33
C ALA A 88 -9.81 -1.96 5.97
N LEU A 89 -10.99 -1.39 5.70
CA LEU A 89 -11.42 -0.13 6.31
C LEU A 89 -11.62 -0.26 7.82
N SER A 90 -12.20 -1.35 8.29
CA SER A 90 -12.39 -1.63 9.73
C SER A 90 -11.06 -1.80 10.47
N ALA A 91 -10.07 -2.40 9.80
CA ALA A 91 -8.72 -2.50 10.33
C ALA A 91 -8.03 -1.12 10.47
N GLY A 92 -8.43 -0.13 9.67
CA GLY A 92 -7.93 1.24 9.75
C GLY A 92 -7.26 1.76 8.47
N CYS A 93 -7.43 1.08 7.33
CA CYS A 93 -7.07 1.64 6.02
C CYS A 93 -7.93 2.88 5.72
N ASP A 94 -7.33 3.86 5.08
CA ASP A 94 -8.03 5.09 4.66
C ASP A 94 -8.63 4.95 3.25
N MET A 95 -8.05 4.08 2.42
CA MET A 95 -8.45 3.82 1.05
C MET A 95 -8.28 2.34 0.71
N VAL A 96 -9.19 1.81 -0.10
CA VAL A 96 -9.10 0.44 -0.62
C VAL A 96 -8.84 0.44 -2.13
N LEU A 97 -8.06 -0.52 -2.61
CA LEU A 97 -7.70 -0.67 -4.01
C LEU A 97 -8.28 -1.97 -4.55
N VAL A 98 -8.96 -1.90 -5.69
CA VAL A 98 -9.47 -3.06 -6.43
C VAL A 98 -8.97 -2.94 -7.86
N CYS A 99 -8.01 -3.76 -8.25
CA CYS A 99 -7.37 -3.72 -9.56
C CYS A 99 -7.80 -4.91 -10.42
N ASN A 100 -7.76 -4.74 -11.76
CA ASN A 100 -7.89 -5.81 -12.74
C ASN A 100 -9.20 -6.63 -12.73
N LYS A 101 -10.19 -6.30 -11.90
CA LYS A 101 -11.49 -6.99 -11.80
C LYS A 101 -12.66 -5.98 -11.76
N PRO A 102 -13.12 -5.47 -12.91
CA PRO A 102 -14.19 -4.46 -12.95
C PRO A 102 -15.49 -4.87 -12.23
N GLU A 103 -15.87 -6.15 -12.28
CA GLU A 103 -17.01 -6.70 -11.56
C GLU A 103 -16.88 -6.58 -10.05
N SER A 104 -15.68 -6.78 -9.52
CA SER A 104 -15.38 -6.58 -8.08
C SER A 104 -15.46 -5.11 -7.67
N VAL A 105 -15.07 -4.19 -8.56
CA VAL A 105 -15.22 -2.75 -8.32
C VAL A 105 -16.68 -2.38 -8.17
N VAL A 106 -17.56 -2.89 -9.07
CA VAL A 106 -19.00 -2.64 -8.99
C VAL A 106 -19.58 -3.20 -7.69
N GLU A 107 -19.23 -4.45 -7.34
CA GLU A 107 -19.65 -5.08 -6.07
C GLU A 107 -19.31 -4.21 -4.85
N VAL A 108 -18.08 -3.69 -4.81
CA VAL A 108 -17.62 -2.85 -3.68
C VAL A 108 -18.33 -1.50 -3.68
N ILE A 109 -18.47 -0.82 -4.83
CA ILE A 109 -19.11 0.50 -4.90
C ILE A 109 -20.60 0.41 -4.51
N ASP A 110 -21.31 -0.64 -4.95
CA ASP A 110 -22.73 -0.80 -4.68
C ASP A 110 -23.01 -1.26 -3.24
N GLY A 111 -22.12 -2.05 -2.65
CA GLY A 111 -22.32 -2.66 -1.33
C GLY A 111 -21.72 -1.92 -0.15
N LEU A 112 -20.58 -1.25 -0.37
CA LEU A 112 -19.76 -0.69 0.72
C LEU A 112 -20.47 0.51 1.38
N LYS A 113 -20.63 0.43 2.69
CA LYS A 113 -21.09 1.54 3.53
C LYS A 113 -19.91 2.12 4.28
N ILE A 114 -19.62 3.38 4.02
CA ILE A 114 -18.48 4.09 4.63
C ILE A 114 -19.04 5.16 5.58
N ASP A 115 -18.62 5.07 6.85
CA ASP A 115 -18.90 6.13 7.81
C ASP A 115 -18.06 7.38 7.50
N ASP A 116 -18.62 8.54 7.80
CA ASP A 116 -17.91 9.80 7.67
C ASP A 116 -16.78 9.88 8.72
N ASP A 117 -15.55 9.94 8.25
CA ASP A 117 -14.35 10.07 9.07
C ASP A 117 -13.52 11.29 8.62
N PRO A 118 -13.60 12.40 9.35
CA PRO A 118 -12.85 13.61 9.02
C PRO A 118 -11.32 13.40 8.99
N LEU A 119 -10.78 12.51 9.82
CA LEU A 119 -9.34 12.23 9.83
C LEU A 119 -8.92 11.48 8.56
N ARG A 120 -9.74 10.53 8.10
CA ARG A 120 -9.56 9.85 6.81
C ARG A 120 -9.54 10.86 5.67
N HIS A 121 -10.52 11.75 5.61
CA HIS A 121 -10.59 12.78 4.58
C HIS A 121 -9.35 13.69 4.59
N MET A 122 -8.91 14.14 5.75
CA MET A 122 -7.68 14.96 5.87
C MET A 122 -6.44 14.23 5.35
N ARG A 123 -6.29 12.94 5.63
CA ARG A 123 -5.16 12.14 5.14
C ARG A 123 -5.20 12.00 3.62
N LEU A 124 -6.37 11.72 3.05
CA LEU A 124 -6.54 11.55 1.60
C LEU A 124 -6.36 12.84 0.83
N VAL A 125 -6.83 13.98 1.35
CA VAL A 125 -6.61 15.31 0.73
C VAL A 125 -5.12 15.65 0.65
N ARG A 126 -4.29 15.20 1.58
CA ARG A 126 -2.82 15.40 1.54
C ARG A 126 -2.13 14.66 0.39
N LEU A 127 -2.77 13.66 -0.21
CA LEU A 127 -2.26 12.95 -1.39
C LEU A 127 -2.48 13.72 -2.70
N HIS A 128 -3.27 14.77 -2.70
CA HIS A 128 -3.51 15.56 -3.91
C HIS A 128 -2.22 16.26 -4.39
N GLY A 129 -1.94 16.12 -5.69
CA GLY A 129 -0.79 16.77 -6.33
C GLY A 129 -0.88 18.30 -6.21
N ARG A 130 0.23 18.94 -5.86
CA ARG A 130 0.29 20.40 -5.64
C ARG A 130 0.85 21.19 -6.82
N HIS A 131 1.59 20.53 -7.70
CA HIS A 131 2.25 21.17 -8.85
C HIS A 131 1.96 20.33 -10.09
N ALA A 132 0.91 20.69 -10.81
CA ALA A 132 0.61 20.06 -12.08
C ALA A 132 1.48 20.69 -13.18
N ILE A 133 2.36 19.90 -13.79
CA ILE A 133 2.94 20.21 -15.09
C ILE A 133 2.08 19.52 -16.15
N ASN A 134 1.72 20.22 -17.21
CA ASN A 134 0.97 19.59 -18.29
C ASN A 134 1.90 18.65 -19.09
N ARG A 135 1.29 17.71 -19.82
CA ARG A 135 2.03 16.66 -20.53
C ARG A 135 3.00 17.24 -21.57
N ASP A 136 2.60 18.28 -22.31
CA ASP A 136 3.39 18.83 -23.40
C ASP A 136 4.62 19.58 -22.84
N GLU A 137 4.45 20.32 -21.76
CA GLU A 137 5.56 20.96 -21.04
C GLU A 137 6.53 19.94 -20.46
N LEU A 138 6.02 18.86 -19.85
CA LEU A 138 6.85 17.75 -19.36
C LEU A 138 7.68 17.14 -20.48
N MET A 139 7.03 16.73 -21.57
CA MET A 139 7.69 16.08 -22.72
C MET A 139 8.70 16.98 -23.42
N ALA A 140 8.47 18.29 -23.41
CA ALA A 140 9.41 19.26 -23.97
C ALA A 140 10.62 19.53 -23.07
N SER A 141 10.50 19.25 -21.76
CA SER A 141 11.55 19.56 -20.78
C SER A 141 12.85 18.78 -21.02
N GLN A 142 13.98 19.42 -20.75
CA GLN A 142 15.30 18.77 -20.84
C GLN A 142 15.42 17.62 -19.81
N GLN A 143 14.89 17.86 -18.60
CA GLN A 143 14.90 16.83 -17.54
C GLN A 143 14.17 15.55 -17.96
N TRP A 144 13.01 15.66 -18.61
CA TRP A 144 12.29 14.50 -19.14
C TRP A 144 13.14 13.73 -20.16
N LYS A 145 13.73 14.44 -21.13
CA LYS A 145 14.54 13.81 -22.19
C LYS A 145 15.76 13.07 -21.64
N GLU A 146 16.45 13.67 -20.68
CA GLU A 146 17.61 13.06 -20.03
C GLU A 146 17.21 11.85 -19.17
N THR A 147 16.14 11.98 -18.39
CA THR A 147 15.63 10.89 -17.53
C THR A 147 15.11 9.73 -18.37
N ALA A 148 14.32 9.99 -19.42
CA ALA A 148 13.83 8.96 -20.33
C ALA A 148 14.99 8.21 -21.02
N LYS A 149 16.02 8.93 -21.48
CA LYS A 149 17.22 8.31 -22.05
C LYS A 149 17.95 7.44 -21.03
N ALA A 150 18.09 7.91 -19.78
CA ALA A 150 18.72 7.14 -18.73
C ALA A 150 17.93 5.86 -18.41
N VAL A 151 16.60 5.94 -18.25
CA VAL A 151 15.74 4.77 -18.00
C VAL A 151 15.84 3.75 -19.12
N LEU A 152 15.80 4.19 -20.39
CA LEU A 152 15.95 3.31 -21.55
C LEU A 152 17.32 2.62 -21.63
N SER A 153 18.37 3.22 -21.04
CA SER A 153 19.68 2.58 -20.97
C SER A 153 19.78 1.43 -19.98
N TYR A 154 18.81 1.33 -19.04
CA TYR A 154 18.69 0.22 -18.08
C TYR A 154 17.74 -0.89 -18.54
N THR A 155 17.46 -0.96 -19.84
CA THR A 155 16.69 -2.09 -20.38
C THR A 155 17.46 -3.38 -20.04
N PRO A 156 16.85 -4.35 -19.34
CA PRO A 156 17.53 -5.59 -18.99
C PRO A 156 18.04 -6.26 -20.27
N ASP A 157 19.26 -6.77 -20.23
CA ASP A 157 19.77 -7.63 -21.28
C ASP A 157 18.81 -8.85 -21.36
N PRO A 158 18.18 -9.13 -22.51
CA PRO A 158 17.27 -10.26 -22.62
C PRO A 158 17.96 -11.62 -22.42
N GLU A 159 19.30 -11.67 -22.34
CA GLU A 159 20.07 -12.85 -22.03
C GLU A 159 20.34 -13.05 -20.52
N LEU A 160 19.89 -12.15 -19.65
CA LEU A 160 20.01 -12.36 -18.22
C LEU A 160 18.90 -13.34 -17.75
N GLU A 161 19.08 -14.63 -17.99
CA GLU A 161 18.32 -15.69 -17.31
C GLU A 161 18.72 -15.68 -15.82
N LEU A 162 17.78 -15.30 -14.97
CA LEU A 162 17.90 -15.51 -13.54
C LEU A 162 17.81 -17.01 -13.29
N ASP A 163 18.94 -17.69 -13.11
CA ASP A 163 19.01 -19.04 -12.55
C ASP A 163 18.46 -18.99 -11.11
N LEU A 164 17.16 -19.23 -10.99
CA LEU A 164 16.49 -19.44 -9.71
C LEU A 164 16.59 -20.95 -9.36
N THR A 165 17.78 -21.40 -8.94
CA THR A 165 17.94 -22.71 -8.28
C THR A 165 17.85 -22.55 -6.77
#